data_bb312ecf5a0c36f80b6ca2b5598a4eb1
#
_entry.id   bb312ecf5a0c36f80b6ca2b5598a4eb1
#
_cell.length_a   1.000
_cell.length_b   1.000
_cell.length_c   1.000
_cell.angle_alpha   90.00
_cell.angle_beta   90.00
_cell.angle_gamma   90.00
#
_symmetry.space_group_name_H-M   'P 1'
#
loop_
_entity.id
_entity.type
_entity.pdbx_description
1 polymer ?
#
loop_
_entity_poly.entity_id
_entity_poly.type
_entity_poly.pdbx_seq_one_letter_code
_entity_poly.pdbx_strand_id
1 'polypeptide(L)'
;MKFKSFLESLRSISISHQEKYTFSTEALSIEQLSQPINNEIRERFYDYAKQNDFIEKFKGIIKGEISNFTEIKPATHFQYKSSSFVEDHWNLFSIAKRIKSSYKRVIFFGIGGSNLGPALMNDIYKNEDLDIIFITGSDPDEYSSIEVTQNDALVVSSKSFGTLETLTAYREVCGDKFYDQTFAITANARNANKLGIDEKNIVTFDSSTGGRFSIWSPINLVLCLSEGEKGFKDFLLGGYLLDKACLKTPENNPAFHLSTQDVIFNNLLDTQTTLLVNYDYRLRNFVKFAQQVEMESNGKSIDRNNKKVEYQTGSIIWGGYGPESQHSFFQHIFQGTKDMNKYFVCSQSNKLNFKQMTAQIESLVKGNTEEKNVHKKTNISGATKVELKDLSPFTIGQLISLWENKTIFNSIFWNTNAFDQWGVELGKINTQKQL
;
A
#
# COMPACT_ATOMS: atom_id res chain seq x y z
N MET A 1 -21.42 -19.04 9.58
CA MET A 1 -20.65 -19.28 10.86
C MET A 1 -19.93 -18.00 11.23
N LYS A 2 -19.88 -17.62 12.54
CA LYS A 2 -19.11 -16.45 12.98
C LYS A 2 -17.60 -16.69 12.88
N PHE A 3 -16.80 -15.66 12.61
CA PHE A 3 -15.36 -15.78 12.41
C PHE A 3 -14.62 -16.41 13.61
N LYS A 4 -14.94 -16.04 14.83
CA LYS A 4 -14.37 -16.65 16.04
C LYS A 4 -14.61 -18.18 16.07
N SER A 5 -15.84 -18.62 15.85
CA SER A 5 -16.18 -20.06 15.83
C SER A 5 -15.50 -20.77 14.67
N PHE A 6 -15.27 -20.10 13.56
CA PHE A 6 -14.48 -20.62 12.45
C PHE A 6 -13.03 -20.84 12.88
N LEU A 7 -12.38 -19.86 13.50
CA LEU A 7 -11.01 -19.99 14.01
C LEU A 7 -10.89 -21.13 15.05
N GLU A 8 -11.85 -21.26 15.95
CA GLU A 8 -11.90 -22.33 16.93
C GLU A 8 -11.96 -23.71 16.26
N SER A 9 -12.73 -23.86 15.17
CA SER A 9 -12.82 -25.10 14.41
C SER A 9 -11.52 -25.49 13.70
N LEU A 10 -10.66 -24.51 13.40
CA LEU A 10 -9.36 -24.79 12.75
C LEU A 10 -8.28 -25.22 13.74
N ARG A 11 -8.40 -24.91 15.03
CA ARG A 11 -7.40 -25.26 16.06
C ARG A 11 -7.25 -26.78 16.26
N SER A 12 -8.24 -27.56 15.89
CA SER A 12 -8.17 -29.04 15.93
C SER A 12 -7.44 -29.65 14.74
N ILE A 13 -7.18 -28.87 13.68
CA ILE A 13 -6.49 -29.35 12.48
C ILE A 13 -4.98 -29.28 12.72
N SER A 14 -4.29 -30.37 12.45
CA SER A 14 -2.83 -30.37 12.51
C SER A 14 -2.26 -29.42 11.45
N ILE A 15 -1.54 -28.41 11.90
CA ILE A 15 -0.84 -27.49 11.01
C ILE A 15 0.37 -28.21 10.43
N SER A 16 0.36 -28.44 9.12
CA SER A 16 1.50 -28.97 8.39
C SER A 16 1.93 -27.99 7.31
N HIS A 17 3.21 -27.98 7.00
CA HIS A 17 3.74 -27.09 5.98
C HIS A 17 3.46 -27.68 4.58
N GLN A 18 2.90 -26.84 3.70
CA GLN A 18 2.80 -27.14 2.29
C GLN A 18 4.07 -26.69 1.58
N GLU A 19 4.65 -27.57 0.76
CA GLU A 19 5.91 -27.27 0.08
C GLU A 19 5.80 -26.02 -0.80
N LYS A 20 4.77 -25.94 -1.64
CA LYS A 20 4.63 -24.81 -2.57
C LYS A 20 3.17 -24.61 -3.01
N TYR A 21 2.75 -23.35 -3.04
CA TYR A 21 1.56 -22.87 -3.76
C TYR A 21 1.95 -21.71 -4.67
N THR A 22 1.46 -21.71 -5.91
CA THR A 22 1.84 -20.70 -6.92
C THR A 22 0.60 -20.11 -7.57
N PHE A 23 0.61 -18.80 -7.72
CA PHE A 23 -0.33 -18.04 -8.55
C PHE A 23 0.45 -17.12 -9.47
N SER A 24 -0.02 -16.92 -10.72
CA SER A 24 0.65 -16.00 -11.66
C SER A 24 -0.36 -15.20 -12.47
N THR A 25 0.02 -13.97 -12.77
CA THR A 25 -0.56 -13.13 -13.80
C THR A 25 0.45 -12.99 -14.95
N GLU A 26 0.19 -12.12 -15.92
CA GLU A 26 1.16 -11.79 -16.96
C GLU A 26 2.36 -10.95 -16.46
N ALA A 27 2.23 -10.29 -15.31
CA ALA A 27 3.21 -9.34 -14.78
C ALA A 27 3.80 -9.72 -13.43
N LEU A 28 3.18 -10.58 -12.65
CA LEU A 28 3.70 -11.03 -11.37
C LEU A 28 3.38 -12.49 -11.08
N SER A 29 4.22 -13.12 -10.27
CA SER A 29 3.95 -14.42 -9.69
C SER A 29 4.11 -14.39 -8.18
N ILE A 30 3.30 -15.21 -7.49
CA ILE A 30 3.31 -15.38 -6.05
C ILE A 30 3.63 -16.83 -5.77
N GLU A 31 4.63 -17.07 -4.94
CA GLU A 31 4.98 -18.40 -4.47
C GLU A 31 4.97 -18.41 -2.94
N GLN A 32 4.05 -19.15 -2.36
CA GLN A 32 4.04 -19.49 -0.93
C GLN A 32 4.87 -20.75 -0.73
N LEU A 33 6.01 -20.64 -0.07
CA LEU A 33 7.00 -21.70 0.10
C LEU A 33 7.06 -22.10 1.56
N SER A 34 6.88 -23.42 1.84
CA SER A 34 6.91 -23.98 3.19
C SER A 34 6.03 -23.24 4.19
N GLN A 35 4.87 -22.74 3.75
CA GLN A 35 3.93 -22.04 4.61
C GLN A 35 3.13 -23.03 5.47
N PRO A 36 2.72 -22.65 6.70
CA PRO A 36 1.93 -23.50 7.60
C PRO A 36 0.46 -23.57 7.17
N ILE A 37 0.22 -23.88 5.89
CA ILE A 37 -1.09 -23.87 5.25
C ILE A 37 -1.21 -25.15 4.42
N ASN A 38 -1.81 -26.19 4.96
CA ASN A 38 -2.08 -27.41 4.22
C ASN A 38 -3.40 -27.33 3.42
N ASN A 39 -3.66 -28.34 2.59
CA ASN A 39 -4.86 -28.37 1.75
C ASN A 39 -6.15 -28.37 2.57
N GLU A 40 -6.21 -29.08 3.70
CA GLU A 40 -7.40 -29.10 4.55
C GLU A 40 -7.74 -27.71 5.08
N ILE A 41 -6.73 -26.97 5.57
CA ILE A 41 -6.92 -25.59 6.02
C ILE A 41 -7.40 -24.72 4.86
N ARG A 42 -6.82 -24.85 3.67
CA ARG A 42 -7.23 -24.08 2.48
C ARG A 42 -8.70 -24.31 2.15
N GLU A 43 -9.13 -25.57 2.06
CA GLU A 43 -10.52 -25.91 1.76
C GLU A 43 -11.49 -25.33 2.80
N ARG A 44 -11.14 -25.37 4.08
CA ARG A 44 -11.94 -24.72 5.14
C ARG A 44 -12.09 -23.21 4.92
N PHE A 45 -11.01 -22.53 4.51
CA PHE A 45 -11.07 -21.09 4.19
C PHE A 45 -11.91 -20.81 2.95
N TYR A 46 -11.84 -21.65 1.91
CA TYR A 46 -12.68 -21.53 0.72
C TYR A 46 -14.17 -21.69 1.06
N ASP A 47 -14.51 -22.72 1.83
CA ASP A 47 -15.88 -22.97 2.28
C ASP A 47 -16.40 -21.81 3.15
N TYR A 48 -15.57 -21.33 4.07
CA TYR A 48 -15.93 -20.18 4.90
C TYR A 48 -16.19 -18.93 4.04
N ALA A 49 -15.35 -18.65 3.07
CA ALA A 49 -15.51 -17.52 2.17
C ALA A 49 -16.78 -17.63 1.31
N LYS A 50 -17.08 -18.82 0.78
CA LYS A 50 -18.31 -19.08 0.02
C LYS A 50 -19.54 -18.90 0.90
N GLN A 51 -19.57 -19.48 2.10
CA GLN A 51 -20.70 -19.39 3.06
C GLN A 51 -20.94 -17.96 3.57
N ASN A 52 -19.97 -17.07 3.48
CA ASN A 52 -20.04 -15.69 3.95
C ASN A 52 -19.98 -14.67 2.82
N ASP A 53 -20.19 -15.08 1.57
CA ASP A 53 -20.32 -14.23 0.38
C ASP A 53 -19.15 -13.25 0.16
N PHE A 54 -17.90 -13.70 0.41
CA PHE A 54 -16.71 -12.83 0.36
C PHE A 54 -16.53 -12.16 -0.99
N ILE A 55 -16.70 -12.91 -2.08
CA ILE A 55 -16.54 -12.36 -3.43
C ILE A 55 -17.65 -11.39 -3.76
N GLU A 56 -18.89 -11.65 -3.36
CA GLU A 56 -20.00 -10.70 -3.57
C GLU A 56 -19.83 -9.43 -2.72
N LYS A 57 -19.34 -9.53 -1.49
CA LYS A 57 -18.98 -8.37 -0.67
C LYS A 57 -17.89 -7.53 -1.34
N PHE A 58 -16.83 -8.18 -1.82
CA PHE A 58 -15.76 -7.49 -2.53
C PHE A 58 -16.24 -6.84 -3.82
N LYS A 59 -17.09 -7.54 -4.58
CA LYS A 59 -17.73 -7.03 -5.80
C LYS A 59 -18.64 -5.82 -5.53
N GLY A 60 -19.37 -5.81 -4.42
CA GLY A 60 -20.16 -4.66 -3.95
C GLY A 60 -19.24 -3.44 -3.71
N ILE A 61 -18.10 -3.63 -3.04
CA ILE A 61 -17.12 -2.57 -2.82
C ILE A 61 -16.61 -2.00 -4.15
N ILE A 62 -16.22 -2.85 -5.10
CA ILE A 62 -15.76 -2.43 -6.44
C ILE A 62 -16.85 -1.65 -7.19
N LYS A 63 -18.11 -2.05 -7.07
CA LYS A 63 -19.24 -1.36 -7.70
C LYS A 63 -19.58 -0.01 -7.07
N GLY A 64 -18.95 0.38 -5.96
CA GLY A 64 -19.20 1.63 -5.28
C GLY A 64 -20.36 1.56 -4.28
N GLU A 65 -20.74 0.38 -3.78
CA GLU A 65 -21.65 0.27 -2.67
C GLU A 65 -21.03 0.89 -1.39
N ILE A 66 -21.87 1.31 -0.44
CA ILE A 66 -21.40 1.87 0.82
C ILE A 66 -20.55 0.84 1.54
N SER A 67 -19.25 1.09 1.61
CA SER A 67 -18.25 0.23 2.22
C SER A 67 -17.60 0.84 3.46
N ASN A 68 -17.48 2.18 3.50
CA ASN A 68 -17.16 2.93 4.70
C ASN A 68 -18.46 3.29 5.42
N PHE A 69 -18.94 2.37 6.25
CA PHE A 69 -20.25 2.49 6.89
C PHE A 69 -20.27 3.48 8.08
N THR A 70 -19.12 3.85 8.64
CA THR A 70 -19.02 4.86 9.71
C THR A 70 -19.10 6.29 9.17
N GLU A 71 -18.73 6.52 7.90
CA GLU A 71 -18.85 7.80 7.20
C GLU A 71 -19.94 7.78 6.11
N ILE A 72 -20.58 6.64 5.86
CA ILE A 72 -21.63 6.42 4.85
C ILE A 72 -21.12 6.79 3.45
N LYS A 73 -19.98 6.23 3.04
CA LYS A 73 -19.31 6.52 1.77
C LYS A 73 -18.92 5.25 1.02
N PRO A 74 -18.87 5.27 -0.31
CA PRO A 74 -18.24 4.22 -1.10
C PRO A 74 -16.71 4.28 -1.04
N ALA A 75 -16.04 3.21 -1.44
CA ALA A 75 -14.59 3.19 -1.70
C ALA A 75 -14.35 3.46 -3.20
N THR A 76 -14.13 4.73 -3.55
CA THR A 76 -14.11 5.16 -4.96
C THR A 76 -12.80 4.89 -5.71
N HIS A 77 -11.76 4.41 -5.03
CA HIS A 77 -10.46 4.14 -5.67
C HIS A 77 -10.51 3.09 -6.80
N PHE A 78 -11.46 2.17 -6.77
CA PHE A 78 -11.67 1.20 -7.85
C PHE A 78 -12.18 1.85 -9.15
N GLN A 79 -12.93 2.93 -9.04
CA GLN A 79 -13.52 3.62 -10.19
C GLN A 79 -12.45 4.27 -11.07
N TYR A 80 -11.36 4.77 -10.46
CA TYR A 80 -10.24 5.36 -11.20
C TYR A 80 -9.54 4.38 -12.15
N LYS A 81 -9.58 3.09 -11.85
CA LYS A 81 -8.94 2.05 -12.67
C LYS A 81 -9.75 1.73 -13.94
N SER A 82 -11.01 2.14 -14.04
CA SER A 82 -11.82 1.91 -15.24
C SER A 82 -11.47 2.92 -16.34
N SER A 83 -11.34 2.45 -17.61
CA SER A 83 -10.96 3.29 -18.76
C SER A 83 -11.91 4.47 -19.00
N SER A 84 -13.20 4.28 -18.74
CA SER A 84 -14.23 5.32 -18.92
C SER A 84 -14.06 6.52 -17.98
N PHE A 85 -13.38 6.36 -16.85
CA PHE A 85 -13.19 7.43 -15.87
C PHE A 85 -12.01 8.34 -16.24
N VAL A 86 -11.01 7.82 -16.91
CA VAL A 86 -9.76 8.54 -17.24
C VAL A 86 -9.96 9.57 -18.35
N GLU A 87 -10.94 9.35 -19.25
CA GLU A 87 -11.08 10.16 -20.47
C GLU A 87 -11.82 11.49 -20.22
N ASP A 88 -12.75 11.55 -19.25
CA ASP A 88 -13.71 12.63 -19.17
C ASP A 88 -13.49 13.67 -18.04
N HIS A 89 -12.58 13.41 -17.06
CA HIS A 89 -12.67 14.15 -15.79
C HIS A 89 -11.40 14.81 -15.31
N TRP A 90 -10.21 14.67 -15.98
CA TRP A 90 -8.98 15.19 -15.40
C TRP A 90 -8.18 16.11 -16.34
N ASN A 91 -7.95 17.31 -15.88
CA ASN A 91 -6.92 18.20 -16.40
C ASN A 91 -5.50 17.79 -15.90
N LEU A 92 -5.34 16.64 -15.22
CA LEU A 92 -4.08 16.13 -14.66
C LEU A 92 -2.97 16.07 -15.71
N PHE A 93 -3.25 15.49 -16.88
CA PHE A 93 -2.25 15.34 -17.94
C PHE A 93 -1.82 16.67 -18.55
N SER A 94 -2.75 17.62 -18.65
CA SER A 94 -2.47 18.98 -19.09
C SER A 94 -1.55 19.70 -18.09
N ILE A 95 -1.84 19.59 -16.81
CA ILE A 95 -1.01 20.13 -15.72
C ILE A 95 0.37 19.48 -15.69
N ALA A 96 0.45 18.15 -15.78
CA ALA A 96 1.73 17.45 -15.82
C ALA A 96 2.60 17.92 -17.00
N LYS A 97 2.01 18.04 -18.20
CA LYS A 97 2.69 18.56 -19.40
C LYS A 97 3.20 19.98 -19.18
N ARG A 98 2.38 20.86 -18.58
CA ARG A 98 2.74 22.24 -18.30
C ARG A 98 3.87 22.34 -17.26
N ILE A 99 3.82 21.55 -16.20
CA ILE A 99 4.91 21.48 -15.21
C ILE A 99 6.22 21.05 -15.90
N LYS A 100 6.21 19.95 -16.65
CA LYS A 100 7.41 19.47 -17.36
C LYS A 100 8.00 20.48 -18.34
N SER A 101 7.16 21.27 -19.02
CA SER A 101 7.63 22.23 -20.02
C SER A 101 8.12 23.55 -19.43
N SER A 102 7.69 23.92 -18.22
CA SER A 102 7.91 25.24 -17.65
C SER A 102 8.86 25.26 -16.46
N TYR A 103 9.06 24.13 -15.79
CA TYR A 103 9.81 24.08 -14.55
C TYR A 103 10.91 23.00 -14.60
N LYS A 104 11.91 23.14 -13.72
CA LYS A 104 13.04 22.21 -13.58
C LYS A 104 13.00 21.41 -12.29
N ARG A 105 12.25 21.90 -11.31
CA ARG A 105 12.10 21.26 -10.01
C ARG A 105 10.64 21.33 -9.56
N VAL A 106 10.18 20.29 -8.86
CA VAL A 106 8.90 20.27 -8.16
C VAL A 106 9.16 20.19 -6.67
N ILE A 107 8.59 21.11 -5.90
CA ILE A 107 8.53 21.03 -4.44
C ILE A 107 7.12 20.54 -4.10
N PHE A 108 7.05 19.32 -3.58
CA PHE A 108 5.81 18.60 -3.38
C PHE A 108 5.45 18.52 -1.88
N PHE A 109 4.42 19.24 -1.49
CA PHE A 109 3.92 19.29 -0.11
C PHE A 109 2.79 18.30 0.06
N GLY A 110 2.97 17.28 0.90
CA GLY A 110 1.95 16.27 1.15
C GLY A 110 2.35 15.32 2.26
N ILE A 111 1.38 14.76 2.99
CA ILE A 111 1.62 13.84 4.10
C ILE A 111 0.71 12.62 3.99
N GLY A 112 1.11 11.49 4.56
CA GLY A 112 0.34 10.25 4.55
C GLY A 112 0.02 9.79 3.13
N GLY A 113 -1.25 9.54 2.81
CA GLY A 113 -1.67 9.11 1.48
C GLY A 113 -1.36 10.10 0.35
N SER A 114 -1.22 11.39 0.67
CA SER A 114 -0.80 12.41 -0.30
C SER A 114 0.72 12.41 -0.56
N ASN A 115 1.51 11.61 0.17
CA ASN A 115 2.95 11.50 0.01
C ASN A 115 3.43 10.09 -0.30
N LEU A 116 2.99 9.08 0.46
CA LEU A 116 3.61 7.74 0.42
C LEU A 116 3.50 7.09 -0.96
N GLY A 117 2.35 7.21 -1.63
CA GLY A 117 2.18 6.76 -3.00
C GLY A 117 3.05 7.54 -3.99
N PRO A 118 2.94 8.87 -4.07
CA PRO A 118 3.81 9.71 -4.91
C PRO A 118 5.30 9.50 -4.70
N ALA A 119 5.77 9.41 -3.44
CA ALA A 119 7.19 9.16 -3.14
C ALA A 119 7.65 7.77 -3.62
N LEU A 120 6.81 6.75 -3.48
CA LEU A 120 7.10 5.42 -4.03
C LEU A 120 7.23 5.49 -5.56
N MET A 121 6.33 6.19 -6.25
CA MET A 121 6.40 6.35 -7.70
C MET A 121 7.65 7.12 -8.13
N ASN A 122 8.04 8.15 -7.39
CA ASN A 122 9.28 8.88 -7.66
C ASN A 122 10.54 8.02 -7.51
N ASP A 123 10.55 7.11 -6.53
CA ASP A 123 11.66 6.16 -6.37
C ASP A 123 11.75 5.16 -7.53
N ILE A 124 10.60 4.72 -8.04
CA ILE A 124 10.54 3.73 -9.12
C ILE A 124 10.84 4.37 -10.47
N TYR A 125 10.30 5.57 -10.73
CA TYR A 125 10.31 6.25 -12.02
C TYR A 125 10.98 7.62 -11.92
N LYS A 126 12.24 7.64 -11.47
CA LYS A 126 12.98 8.89 -11.33
C LYS A 126 13.05 9.61 -12.69
N ASN A 127 12.61 10.86 -12.71
CA ASN A 127 12.74 11.72 -13.88
C ASN A 127 14.15 12.35 -13.88
N GLU A 128 14.87 12.26 -14.99
CA GLU A 128 16.22 12.85 -15.11
C GLU A 128 16.18 14.36 -15.37
N ASP A 129 15.10 14.86 -15.97
CA ASP A 129 14.94 16.27 -16.37
C ASP A 129 14.21 17.13 -15.33
N LEU A 130 13.57 16.50 -14.33
CA LEU A 130 12.72 17.17 -13.35
C LEU A 130 13.00 16.62 -11.96
N ASP A 131 13.64 17.41 -11.12
CA ASP A 131 13.88 17.03 -9.71
C ASP A 131 12.61 17.20 -8.87
N ILE A 132 12.29 16.23 -8.01
CA ILE A 132 11.10 16.28 -7.14
C ILE A 132 11.55 16.14 -5.68
N ILE A 133 11.32 17.20 -4.92
CA ILE A 133 11.59 17.26 -3.48
C ILE A 133 10.27 17.15 -2.74
N PHE A 134 10.18 16.19 -1.82
CA PHE A 134 9.00 16.02 -0.96
C PHE A 134 9.22 16.73 0.38
N ILE A 135 8.20 17.47 0.83
CA ILE A 135 8.09 18.03 2.17
C ILE A 135 6.88 17.36 2.84
N THR A 136 7.15 16.66 3.93
CA THR A 136 6.20 15.72 4.54
C THR A 136 5.75 16.12 5.93
N GLY A 137 6.38 17.11 6.53
CA GLY A 137 6.11 17.57 7.89
C GLY A 137 6.06 19.08 8.02
N SER A 138 6.03 19.54 9.24
CA SER A 138 6.08 20.97 9.62
C SER A 138 7.35 21.32 10.40
N ASP A 139 8.35 20.43 10.39
CA ASP A 139 9.64 20.70 11.00
C ASP A 139 10.50 21.56 10.06
N PRO A 140 10.89 22.79 10.46
CA PRO A 140 11.70 23.67 9.62
C PRO A 140 13.02 23.05 9.13
N ASP A 141 13.60 22.11 9.85
CA ASP A 141 14.83 21.42 9.44
C ASP A 141 14.65 20.62 8.15
N GLU A 142 13.41 20.20 7.82
CA GLU A 142 13.11 19.50 6.58
C GLU A 142 13.21 20.39 5.34
N TYR A 143 12.98 21.71 5.47
CA TYR A 143 12.83 22.60 4.32
C TYR A 143 13.56 23.95 4.43
N SER A 144 14.22 24.28 5.54
CA SER A 144 14.89 25.57 5.74
C SER A 144 16.00 25.86 4.72
N SER A 145 16.58 24.82 4.11
CA SER A 145 17.59 24.97 3.05
C SER A 145 17.00 25.14 1.65
N ILE A 146 15.68 25.11 1.49
CA ILE A 146 15.00 25.17 0.18
C ILE A 146 14.69 26.62 -0.16
N GLU A 147 15.41 27.16 -1.12
CA GLU A 147 15.09 28.44 -1.75
C GLU A 147 14.19 28.20 -2.97
N VAL A 148 13.00 28.83 -2.97
CA VAL A 148 12.06 28.77 -4.09
C VAL A 148 12.45 29.79 -5.14
N THR A 149 12.49 29.34 -6.41
CA THR A 149 12.81 30.17 -7.57
C THR A 149 11.68 30.15 -8.59
N GLN A 150 11.79 30.94 -9.65
CA GLN A 150 10.84 30.92 -10.78
C GLN A 150 10.89 29.62 -11.62
N ASN A 151 11.91 28.80 -11.40
CA ASN A 151 12.06 27.51 -12.09
C ASN A 151 11.39 26.34 -11.33
N ASP A 152 10.72 26.61 -10.21
CA ASP A 152 10.13 25.62 -9.35
C ASP A 152 8.60 25.56 -9.52
N ALA A 153 8.03 24.39 -9.67
CA ALA A 153 6.61 24.16 -9.49
C ALA A 153 6.35 23.76 -8.03
N LEU A 154 5.36 24.37 -7.41
CA LEU A 154 4.94 24.07 -6.05
C LEU A 154 3.66 23.23 -6.11
N VAL A 155 3.68 22.01 -5.62
CA VAL A 155 2.52 21.12 -5.63
C VAL A 155 2.04 20.90 -4.21
N VAL A 156 0.84 21.40 -3.90
CA VAL A 156 0.18 21.16 -2.61
C VAL A 156 -0.85 20.06 -2.76
N SER A 157 -0.55 18.89 -2.20
CA SER A 157 -1.40 17.71 -2.24
C SER A 157 -2.06 17.46 -0.89
N SER A 158 -3.36 17.75 -0.80
CA SER A 158 -4.14 17.53 0.43
C SER A 158 -5.61 17.34 0.11
N LYS A 159 -6.19 16.20 0.51
CA LYS A 159 -7.60 15.89 0.26
C LYS A 159 -8.54 17.00 0.77
N SER A 160 -8.40 17.44 2.00
CA SER A 160 -9.21 18.50 2.60
C SER A 160 -8.77 19.91 2.24
N PHE A 161 -7.55 20.05 1.74
CA PHE A 161 -6.83 21.32 1.62
C PHE A 161 -6.87 22.13 2.91
N GLY A 162 -6.64 21.41 4.03
CA GLY A 162 -6.68 21.97 5.39
C GLY A 162 -5.76 21.21 6.35
N THR A 163 -4.87 20.33 5.82
CA THR A 163 -3.89 19.60 6.63
C THR A 163 -2.88 20.59 7.20
N LEU A 164 -2.80 20.66 8.52
CA LEU A 164 -2.00 21.65 9.25
C LEU A 164 -0.54 21.62 8.80
N GLU A 165 0.11 20.48 8.86
CA GLU A 165 1.52 20.29 8.55
C GLU A 165 1.85 20.72 7.12
N THR A 166 1.03 20.26 6.16
CA THR A 166 1.19 20.57 4.73
C THR A 166 1.08 22.08 4.47
N LEU A 167 0.07 22.75 5.05
CA LEU A 167 -0.14 24.18 4.81
C LEU A 167 0.85 25.05 5.59
N THR A 168 1.31 24.61 6.75
CA THR A 168 2.36 25.32 7.51
C THR A 168 3.65 25.31 6.71
N ALA A 169 4.14 24.13 6.31
CA ALA A 169 5.35 24.01 5.50
C ALA A 169 5.25 24.81 4.18
N TYR A 170 4.11 24.72 3.47
CA TYR A 170 3.91 25.49 2.26
C TYR A 170 4.04 27.01 2.50
N ARG A 171 3.39 27.53 3.55
CA ARG A 171 3.45 28.99 3.86
C ARG A 171 4.84 29.44 4.28
N GLU A 172 5.55 28.65 5.06
CA GLU A 172 6.90 28.97 5.51
C GLU A 172 7.91 28.95 4.36
N VAL A 173 7.80 27.98 3.44
CA VAL A 173 8.69 27.87 2.27
C VAL A 173 8.38 28.92 1.21
N CYS A 174 7.11 29.20 0.95
CA CYS A 174 6.68 30.00 -0.20
C CYS A 174 6.30 31.43 0.17
N GLY A 175 5.87 31.70 1.38
CA GLY A 175 5.24 32.96 1.75
C GLY A 175 4.05 33.28 0.83
N ASP A 176 3.81 34.55 0.56
CA ASP A 176 2.72 35.03 -0.31
C ASP A 176 3.19 35.35 -1.74
N LYS A 177 4.25 34.71 -2.23
CA LYS A 177 4.94 35.19 -3.45
C LYS A 177 4.78 34.28 -4.69
N PHE A 178 4.35 33.02 -4.54
CA PHE A 178 4.51 32.01 -5.60
C PHE A 178 3.20 31.34 -6.02
N TYR A 179 2.05 32.04 -5.91
CA TYR A 179 0.75 31.46 -6.25
C TYR A 179 0.61 31.06 -7.71
N ASP A 180 1.20 31.80 -8.65
CA ASP A 180 1.11 31.51 -10.09
C ASP A 180 1.78 30.20 -10.49
N GLN A 181 2.80 29.77 -9.75
CA GLN A 181 3.52 28.50 -9.95
C GLN A 181 3.08 27.41 -8.97
N THR A 182 2.00 27.66 -8.21
CA THR A 182 1.44 26.69 -7.27
C THR A 182 0.31 25.90 -7.93
N PHE A 183 0.35 24.59 -7.77
CA PHE A 183 -0.63 23.63 -8.23
C PHE A 183 -1.24 22.92 -7.03
N ALA A 184 -2.56 22.75 -7.02
CA ALA A 184 -3.28 22.07 -5.96
C ALA A 184 -3.86 20.72 -6.44
N ILE A 185 -3.67 19.67 -5.65
CA ILE A 185 -4.34 18.39 -5.83
C ILE A 185 -5.22 18.16 -4.61
N THR A 186 -6.54 18.22 -4.78
CA THR A 186 -7.46 18.25 -3.64
C THR A 186 -8.85 17.72 -3.97
N ALA A 187 -9.60 17.28 -2.96
CA ALA A 187 -11.04 17.08 -3.06
C ALA A 187 -11.85 18.35 -2.71
N ASN A 188 -11.17 19.44 -2.32
CA ASN A 188 -11.79 20.71 -1.89
C ASN A 188 -11.18 21.92 -2.61
N ALA A 189 -11.58 22.11 -3.87
CA ALA A 189 -11.13 23.22 -4.70
C ALA A 189 -11.40 24.60 -4.06
N ARG A 190 -12.51 24.74 -3.31
CA ARG A 190 -12.86 26.01 -2.64
C ARG A 190 -11.78 26.45 -1.66
N ASN A 191 -11.17 25.52 -0.91
CA ASN A 191 -10.10 25.85 0.02
C ASN A 191 -8.80 26.23 -0.72
N ALA A 192 -8.49 25.58 -1.85
CA ALA A 192 -7.36 25.95 -2.69
C ALA A 192 -7.53 27.37 -3.30
N ASN A 193 -8.73 27.67 -3.82
CA ASN A 193 -9.04 29.01 -4.34
C ASN A 193 -8.94 30.09 -3.25
N LYS A 194 -9.35 29.82 -2.00
CA LYS A 194 -9.20 30.76 -0.88
C LYS A 194 -7.73 31.05 -0.54
N LEU A 195 -6.82 30.13 -0.83
CA LEU A 195 -5.38 30.37 -0.67
C LEU A 195 -4.79 31.19 -1.82
N GLY A 196 -5.56 31.53 -2.85
CA GLY A 196 -5.13 32.32 -4.01
C GLY A 196 -4.66 31.48 -5.20
N ILE A 197 -4.82 30.18 -5.20
CA ILE A 197 -4.43 29.31 -6.31
C ILE A 197 -5.47 29.42 -7.43
N ASP A 198 -5.01 29.71 -8.66
CA ASP A 198 -5.85 29.81 -9.84
C ASP A 198 -6.52 28.46 -10.17
N GLU A 199 -7.79 28.49 -10.55
CA GLU A 199 -8.59 27.30 -10.89
C GLU A 199 -7.93 26.43 -11.96
N LYS A 200 -7.26 27.01 -12.95
CA LYS A 200 -6.48 26.28 -13.97
C LYS A 200 -5.32 25.44 -13.42
N ASN A 201 -4.90 25.72 -12.18
CA ASN A 201 -3.83 25.01 -11.45
C ASN A 201 -4.38 24.01 -10.44
N ILE A 202 -5.70 23.82 -10.35
CA ILE A 202 -6.34 22.92 -9.41
C ILE A 202 -6.77 21.64 -10.12
N VAL A 203 -6.36 20.50 -9.58
CA VAL A 203 -6.88 19.16 -9.97
C VAL A 203 -7.71 18.60 -8.82
N THR A 204 -8.94 18.24 -9.12
CA THR A 204 -9.84 17.67 -8.11
C THR A 204 -9.97 16.16 -8.25
N PHE A 205 -10.30 15.51 -7.14
CA PHE A 205 -10.62 14.08 -7.09
C PHE A 205 -11.76 13.85 -6.10
N ASP A 206 -12.37 12.65 -6.15
CA ASP A 206 -13.53 12.32 -5.33
C ASP A 206 -13.22 12.34 -3.82
N SER A 207 -14.02 13.04 -3.06
CA SER A 207 -13.89 13.18 -1.60
C SER A 207 -14.10 11.85 -0.84
N SER A 208 -14.71 10.85 -1.45
CA SER A 208 -14.88 9.51 -0.87
C SER A 208 -13.65 8.63 -1.03
N THR A 209 -12.65 9.06 -1.83
CA THR A 209 -11.39 8.34 -1.96
C THR A 209 -10.61 8.40 -0.63
N GLY A 210 -10.36 7.25 -0.04
CA GLY A 210 -9.51 7.14 1.17
C GLY A 210 -8.07 7.54 0.87
N GLY A 211 -7.41 8.25 1.80
CA GLY A 211 -6.03 8.74 1.59
C GLY A 211 -5.05 7.62 1.22
N ARG A 212 -5.02 6.52 1.96
CA ARG A 212 -4.13 5.37 1.71
C ARG A 212 -4.44 4.58 0.43
N PHE A 213 -5.63 4.79 -0.16
CA PHE A 213 -6.04 4.21 -1.45
C PHE A 213 -6.03 5.23 -2.59
N SER A 214 -5.48 6.43 -2.39
CA SER A 214 -5.59 7.53 -3.35
C SER A 214 -4.57 7.51 -4.48
N ILE A 215 -3.63 6.59 -4.48
CA ILE A 215 -2.56 6.46 -5.50
C ILE A 215 -3.10 6.30 -6.94
N TRP A 216 -4.34 5.87 -7.10
CA TRP A 216 -5.03 5.74 -8.39
C TRP A 216 -5.60 7.06 -8.92
N SER A 217 -5.69 8.07 -8.06
CA SER A 217 -6.28 9.38 -8.31
C SER A 217 -5.21 10.40 -8.79
N PRO A 218 -5.60 11.64 -9.09
CA PRO A 218 -4.67 12.73 -9.40
C PRO A 218 -3.56 12.96 -8.35
N ILE A 219 -3.68 12.46 -7.14
CA ILE A 219 -2.61 12.44 -6.13
C ILE A 219 -1.31 11.88 -6.70
N ASN A 220 -1.40 10.94 -7.63
CA ASN A 220 -0.25 10.33 -8.31
C ASN A 220 0.24 11.16 -9.53
N LEU A 221 0.21 12.50 -9.44
CA LEU A 221 0.79 13.40 -10.44
C LEU A 221 2.23 13.03 -10.79
N VAL A 222 3.00 12.56 -9.81
CA VAL A 222 4.40 12.17 -9.97
C VAL A 222 4.59 11.12 -11.07
N LEU A 223 3.73 10.12 -11.14
CA LEU A 223 3.77 9.12 -12.21
C LEU A 223 3.51 9.76 -13.59
N CYS A 224 2.60 10.75 -13.67
CA CYS A 224 2.38 11.49 -14.92
C CYS A 224 3.59 12.32 -15.31
N LEU A 225 4.30 12.91 -14.34
CA LEU A 225 5.52 13.67 -14.57
C LEU A 225 6.65 12.79 -15.10
N SER A 226 6.76 11.56 -14.63
CA SER A 226 7.84 10.64 -15.03
C SER A 226 7.49 9.86 -16.31
N GLU A 227 6.36 9.17 -16.34
CA GLU A 227 5.98 8.21 -17.37
C GLU A 227 4.92 8.75 -18.36
N GLY A 228 4.43 9.97 -18.13
CA GLY A 228 3.39 10.61 -18.96
C GLY A 228 2.03 9.94 -18.82
N GLU A 229 1.11 10.38 -19.70
CA GLU A 229 -0.26 9.89 -19.75
C GLU A 229 -0.34 8.38 -20.00
N LYS A 230 0.49 7.87 -20.92
CA LYS A 230 0.52 6.44 -21.25
C LYS A 230 0.90 5.61 -20.04
N GLY A 231 2.00 5.97 -19.34
CA GLY A 231 2.43 5.24 -18.15
C GLY A 231 1.39 5.27 -17.03
N PHE A 232 0.70 6.40 -16.83
CA PHE A 232 -0.39 6.48 -15.87
C PHE A 232 -1.57 5.55 -16.25
N LYS A 233 -1.96 5.53 -17.52
CA LYS A 233 -3.01 4.62 -18.01
C LYS A 233 -2.60 3.14 -17.87
N ASP A 234 -1.35 2.80 -18.18
CA ASP A 234 -0.82 1.45 -18.01
C ASP A 234 -0.84 1.02 -16.52
N PHE A 235 -0.52 1.94 -15.59
CA PHE A 235 -0.63 1.70 -14.16
C PHE A 235 -2.07 1.38 -13.72
N LEU A 236 -3.04 2.19 -14.18
CA LEU A 236 -4.46 1.95 -13.90
C LEU A 236 -4.94 0.61 -14.49
N LEU A 237 -4.52 0.28 -15.71
CA LEU A 237 -4.86 -0.99 -16.36
C LEU A 237 -4.31 -2.19 -15.58
N GLY A 238 -3.06 -2.12 -15.12
CA GLY A 238 -2.47 -3.15 -14.27
C GLY A 238 -3.31 -3.40 -13.02
N GLY A 239 -3.69 -2.33 -12.31
CA GLY A 239 -4.58 -2.40 -11.14
C GLY A 239 -5.94 -2.99 -11.45
N TYR A 240 -6.57 -2.55 -12.55
CA TYR A 240 -7.87 -3.05 -12.99
C TYR A 240 -7.86 -4.55 -13.28
N LEU A 241 -6.84 -5.04 -13.99
CA LEU A 241 -6.76 -6.47 -14.31
C LEU A 241 -6.53 -7.34 -13.08
N LEU A 242 -5.80 -6.84 -12.09
CA LEU A 242 -5.68 -7.55 -10.82
C LEU A 242 -6.99 -7.52 -10.02
N ASP A 243 -7.72 -6.42 -9.99
CA ASP A 243 -9.06 -6.38 -9.38
C ASP A 243 -9.98 -7.42 -10.00
N LYS A 244 -9.92 -7.59 -11.33
CA LYS A 244 -10.66 -8.64 -12.04
C LYS A 244 -10.21 -10.05 -11.65
N ALA A 245 -8.91 -10.28 -11.44
CA ALA A 245 -8.42 -11.55 -10.93
C ALA A 245 -8.94 -11.83 -9.52
N CYS A 246 -9.10 -10.79 -8.69
CA CYS A 246 -9.64 -10.88 -7.33
C CYS A 246 -11.17 -11.06 -7.26
N LEU A 247 -11.88 -10.97 -8.38
CA LEU A 247 -13.32 -11.33 -8.48
C LEU A 247 -13.58 -12.80 -8.78
N LYS A 248 -12.52 -13.59 -9.01
CA LYS A 248 -12.63 -15.04 -9.20
C LYS A 248 -12.99 -15.73 -7.87
N THR A 249 -13.31 -17.01 -7.97
CA THR A 249 -13.58 -17.83 -6.78
C THR A 249 -12.39 -17.83 -5.82
N PRO A 250 -12.58 -18.09 -4.52
CA PRO A 250 -11.51 -18.06 -3.53
C PRO A 250 -10.26 -18.85 -3.94
N GLU A 251 -10.46 -20.03 -4.59
CA GLU A 251 -9.38 -20.91 -5.05
C GLU A 251 -8.48 -20.27 -6.11
N ASN A 252 -9.02 -19.32 -6.87
CA ASN A 252 -8.36 -18.65 -8.00
C ASN A 252 -8.07 -17.17 -7.74
N ASN A 253 -8.15 -16.74 -6.49
CA ASN A 253 -8.02 -15.33 -6.10
C ASN A 253 -6.69 -15.08 -5.38
N PRO A 254 -5.74 -14.34 -5.99
CA PRO A 254 -4.42 -14.13 -5.41
C PRO A 254 -4.45 -13.37 -4.08
N ALA A 255 -5.27 -12.32 -3.99
CA ALA A 255 -5.38 -11.52 -2.78
C ALA A 255 -6.03 -12.30 -1.64
N PHE A 256 -6.99 -13.18 -1.95
CA PHE A 256 -7.60 -14.07 -0.96
C PHE A 256 -6.58 -15.06 -0.37
N HIS A 257 -5.70 -15.63 -1.18
CA HIS A 257 -4.64 -16.53 -0.68
C HIS A 257 -3.66 -15.82 0.25
N LEU A 258 -3.25 -14.60 -0.08
CA LEU A 258 -2.40 -13.80 0.81
C LEU A 258 -3.13 -13.38 2.08
N SER A 259 -4.40 -13.01 1.98
CA SER A 259 -5.25 -12.70 3.12
C SER A 259 -5.44 -13.92 4.04
N THR A 260 -5.66 -15.10 3.47
CA THR A 260 -5.73 -16.35 4.25
C THR A 260 -4.44 -16.60 5.02
N GLN A 261 -3.28 -16.38 4.41
CA GLN A 261 -1.99 -16.46 5.09
C GLN A 261 -1.89 -15.47 6.24
N ASP A 262 -2.24 -14.19 6.03
CA ASP A 262 -2.23 -13.17 7.08
C ASP A 262 -3.12 -13.57 8.27
N VAL A 263 -4.32 -14.08 8.00
CA VAL A 263 -5.26 -14.55 9.02
C VAL A 263 -4.72 -15.75 9.79
N ILE A 264 -4.09 -16.70 9.12
CA ILE A 264 -3.48 -17.86 9.78
C ILE A 264 -2.36 -17.42 10.72
N PHE A 265 -1.42 -16.61 10.24
CA PHE A 265 -0.33 -16.14 11.08
C PHE A 265 -0.86 -15.33 12.26
N ASN A 266 -1.75 -14.39 12.02
CA ASN A 266 -2.26 -13.48 13.06
C ASN A 266 -3.21 -14.17 14.07
N ASN A 267 -4.06 -15.11 13.63
CA ASN A 267 -5.16 -15.63 14.44
C ASN A 267 -5.02 -17.09 14.88
N LEU A 268 -4.23 -17.90 14.19
CA LEU A 268 -4.00 -19.31 14.55
C LEU A 268 -2.61 -19.52 15.16
N LEU A 269 -1.60 -18.81 14.66
CA LEU A 269 -0.20 -18.92 15.10
C LEU A 269 0.17 -17.83 16.09
N ASP A 270 -0.73 -16.91 16.40
CA ASP A 270 -0.55 -15.78 17.32
C ASP A 270 0.66 -14.89 16.96
N THR A 271 0.95 -14.79 15.68
CA THR A 271 2.07 -14.02 15.15
C THR A 271 1.64 -12.58 14.91
N GLN A 272 2.23 -11.63 15.62
CA GLN A 272 1.78 -10.24 15.64
C GLN A 272 2.42 -9.37 14.53
N THR A 273 3.45 -9.87 13.85
CA THR A 273 4.22 -9.06 12.90
C THR A 273 4.30 -9.70 11.53
N THR A 274 4.32 -8.85 10.51
CA THR A 274 4.57 -9.22 9.12
C THR A 274 5.82 -8.50 8.63
N LEU A 275 6.80 -9.28 8.23
CA LEU A 275 8.03 -8.81 7.60
C LEU A 275 7.78 -8.64 6.09
N LEU A 276 8.11 -7.47 5.56
CA LEU A 276 8.11 -7.17 4.14
C LEU A 276 9.51 -6.72 3.71
N VAL A 277 10.19 -7.55 2.94
CA VAL A 277 11.53 -7.26 2.42
C VAL A 277 11.47 -7.12 0.90
N ASN A 278 11.91 -6.01 0.38
CA ASN A 278 12.01 -5.80 -1.05
C ASN A 278 13.49 -5.78 -1.50
N TYR A 279 13.79 -6.39 -2.65
CA TYR A 279 15.16 -6.51 -3.15
C TYR A 279 15.46 -5.57 -4.33
N ASP A 280 14.50 -4.75 -4.76
CA ASP A 280 14.73 -3.63 -5.65
C ASP A 280 14.90 -2.34 -4.86
N TYR A 281 16.00 -1.62 -5.06
CA TYR A 281 16.25 -0.33 -4.40
C TYR A 281 15.14 0.69 -4.72
N ARG A 282 14.60 0.65 -5.92
CA ARG A 282 13.48 1.49 -6.35
C ARG A 282 12.17 1.21 -5.59
N LEU A 283 12.04 0.03 -4.96
CA LEU A 283 10.90 -0.31 -4.09
C LEU A 283 11.16 -0.02 -2.59
N ARG A 284 12.24 0.68 -2.20
CA ARG A 284 12.61 0.89 -0.79
C ARG A 284 11.51 1.56 0.04
N ASN A 285 10.67 2.39 -0.57
CA ASN A 285 9.51 3.00 0.10
C ASN A 285 8.23 2.15 0.05
N PHE A 286 8.25 0.97 -0.57
CA PHE A 286 7.07 0.09 -0.62
C PHE A 286 6.63 -0.39 0.78
N VAL A 287 7.58 -0.62 1.69
CA VAL A 287 7.26 -0.98 3.08
C VAL A 287 6.46 0.12 3.77
N LYS A 288 6.85 1.39 3.63
CA LYS A 288 6.12 2.53 4.20
C LYS A 288 4.71 2.67 3.62
N PHE A 289 4.57 2.45 2.31
CA PHE A 289 3.26 2.42 1.65
C PHE A 289 2.38 1.29 2.22
N ALA A 290 2.91 0.07 2.31
CA ALA A 290 2.21 -1.09 2.85
C ALA A 290 1.81 -0.89 4.33
N GLN A 291 2.67 -0.26 5.14
CA GLN A 291 2.35 0.10 6.53
C GLN A 291 1.08 0.93 6.60
N GLN A 292 0.95 1.99 5.81
CA GLN A 292 -0.25 2.81 5.83
C GLN A 292 -1.46 2.02 5.32
N VAL A 293 -1.34 1.34 4.19
CA VAL A 293 -2.46 0.58 3.60
C VAL A 293 -3.00 -0.46 4.59
N GLU A 294 -2.13 -1.26 5.21
CA GLU A 294 -2.56 -2.36 6.08
C GLU A 294 -2.89 -1.92 7.51
N MET A 295 -1.98 -1.19 8.16
CA MET A 295 -2.14 -0.90 9.59
C MET A 295 -3.26 0.11 9.84
N GLU A 296 -3.41 1.12 8.98
CA GLU A 296 -4.49 2.08 9.08
C GLU A 296 -5.87 1.47 8.72
N SER A 297 -5.89 0.50 7.78
CA SER A 297 -7.12 -0.21 7.43
C SER A 297 -7.55 -1.24 8.45
N ASN A 298 -6.60 -2.04 8.95
CA ASN A 298 -6.88 -3.25 9.71
C ASN A 298 -6.57 -3.15 11.22
N GLY A 299 -5.92 -2.08 11.67
CA GLY A 299 -5.71 -1.80 13.09
C GLY A 299 -7.02 -1.35 13.75
N LYS A 300 -7.99 -2.24 13.87
CA LYS A 300 -9.36 -1.96 14.33
C LYS A 300 -9.75 -2.91 15.46
N SER A 301 -10.39 -2.37 16.49
CA SER A 301 -10.91 -3.15 17.64
C SER A 301 -12.43 -3.29 17.66
N ILE A 302 -13.12 -2.67 16.69
CA ILE A 302 -14.59 -2.67 16.60
C ILE A 302 -15.00 -3.23 15.23
N ASP A 303 -15.95 -4.15 15.23
CA ASP A 303 -16.50 -4.78 14.03
C ASP A 303 -17.60 -3.91 13.37
N ARG A 304 -18.08 -4.37 12.20
CA ARG A 304 -19.18 -3.72 11.46
C ARG A 304 -20.51 -3.67 12.20
N ASN A 305 -20.67 -4.41 13.29
CA ASN A 305 -21.85 -4.44 14.12
C ASN A 305 -21.68 -3.59 15.40
N ASN A 306 -20.68 -2.71 15.45
CA ASN A 306 -20.31 -1.89 16.59
C ASN A 306 -19.97 -2.69 17.85
N LYS A 307 -19.41 -3.91 17.68
CA LYS A 307 -18.98 -4.76 18.78
C LYS A 307 -17.47 -4.84 18.84
N LYS A 308 -16.92 -4.89 20.05
CA LYS A 308 -15.51 -5.18 20.26
C LYS A 308 -15.20 -6.57 19.72
N VAL A 309 -14.15 -6.68 18.89
CA VAL A 309 -13.67 -7.97 18.38
C VAL A 309 -13.00 -8.76 19.50
N GLU A 310 -13.12 -10.09 19.45
CA GLU A 310 -12.55 -11.02 20.44
C GLU A 310 -11.38 -11.83 19.82
N TYR A 311 -10.76 -11.31 18.80
CA TYR A 311 -9.62 -11.87 18.07
C TYR A 311 -8.68 -10.73 17.65
N GLN A 312 -7.47 -11.05 17.28
CA GLN A 312 -6.50 -10.07 16.78
C GLN A 312 -6.87 -9.61 15.38
N THR A 313 -6.62 -8.34 15.09
CA THR A 313 -6.82 -7.71 13.78
C THR A 313 -5.60 -6.89 13.42
N GLY A 314 -5.22 -6.91 12.15
CA GLY A 314 -4.09 -6.14 11.64
C GLY A 314 -2.74 -6.59 12.23
N SER A 315 -1.79 -6.81 11.37
CA SER A 315 -0.42 -7.14 11.75
C SER A 315 0.44 -5.88 11.79
N ILE A 316 1.51 -5.87 12.58
CA ILE A 316 2.52 -4.82 12.55
C ILE A 316 3.42 -5.07 11.34
N ILE A 317 3.38 -4.18 10.36
CA ILE A 317 4.18 -4.28 9.15
C ILE A 317 5.54 -3.62 9.39
N TRP A 318 6.62 -4.34 9.11
CA TRP A 318 7.98 -3.85 9.21
C TRP A 318 8.88 -4.49 8.15
N GLY A 319 10.07 -4.00 7.96
CA GLY A 319 11.02 -4.52 6.99
C GLY A 319 11.82 -3.41 6.32
N GLY A 320 12.21 -3.63 5.07
CA GLY A 320 13.01 -2.65 4.34
C GLY A 320 13.64 -3.21 3.06
N TYR A 321 14.65 -2.49 2.56
CA TYR A 321 15.45 -2.91 1.42
C TYR A 321 16.35 -4.11 1.80
N GLY A 322 16.22 -5.20 1.07
CA GLY A 322 16.82 -6.50 1.41
C GLY A 322 18.32 -6.48 1.68
N PRO A 323 19.16 -5.91 0.80
CA PRO A 323 20.61 -5.82 1.04
C PRO A 323 20.97 -5.11 2.36
N GLU A 324 20.32 -3.99 2.71
CA GLU A 324 20.52 -3.31 3.99
C GLU A 324 19.98 -4.15 5.16
N SER A 325 18.82 -4.76 4.98
CA SER A 325 18.17 -5.61 5.97
C SER A 325 19.03 -6.82 6.36
N GLN A 326 19.74 -7.43 5.38
CA GLN A 326 20.66 -8.55 5.62
C GLN A 326 21.78 -8.18 6.60
N HIS A 327 22.21 -6.92 6.62
CA HIS A 327 23.24 -6.41 7.51
C HIS A 327 22.69 -5.76 8.79
N SER A 328 21.37 -5.89 9.03
CA SER A 328 20.70 -5.32 10.20
C SER A 328 19.99 -6.39 11.03
N PHE A 329 18.89 -6.94 10.54
CA PHE A 329 18.00 -7.80 11.33
C PHE A 329 17.84 -9.25 10.82
N PHE A 330 18.54 -9.68 9.78
CA PHE A 330 18.42 -11.05 9.27
C PHE A 330 18.92 -12.10 10.28
N GLN A 331 19.84 -11.74 11.17
CA GLN A 331 20.21 -12.59 12.31
C GLN A 331 18.96 -13.03 13.10
N HIS A 332 18.04 -12.09 13.37
CA HIS A 332 16.79 -12.38 14.06
C HIS A 332 15.86 -13.29 13.25
N ILE A 333 15.79 -13.06 11.93
CA ILE A 333 14.93 -13.85 11.05
C ILE A 333 15.37 -15.32 11.00
N PHE A 334 16.68 -15.58 10.98
CA PHE A 334 17.24 -16.93 10.88
C PHE A 334 17.34 -17.68 12.22
N GLN A 335 17.60 -16.97 13.32
CA GLN A 335 17.92 -17.61 14.62
C GLN A 335 17.14 -17.04 15.78
N GLY A 336 16.30 -16.02 15.56
CA GLY A 336 15.49 -15.43 16.63
C GLY A 336 14.40 -16.38 17.12
N THR A 337 13.85 -16.08 18.29
CA THR A 337 12.80 -16.87 18.94
C THR A 337 11.38 -16.36 18.65
N LYS A 338 11.26 -15.26 17.89
CA LYS A 338 9.98 -14.67 17.48
C LYS A 338 9.68 -15.07 16.03
N ASP A 339 8.53 -15.67 15.82
CA ASP A 339 8.06 -15.94 14.45
C ASP A 339 7.41 -14.70 13.84
N MET A 340 7.33 -14.69 12.50
CA MET A 340 6.76 -13.61 11.72
C MET A 340 6.25 -14.12 10.38
N ASN A 341 5.17 -13.53 9.89
CA ASN A 341 4.75 -13.72 8.50
C ASN A 341 5.75 -13.01 7.57
N LYS A 342 6.19 -13.65 6.49
CA LYS A 342 7.33 -13.17 5.68
C LYS A 342 6.95 -13.03 4.20
N TYR A 343 7.12 -11.80 3.68
CA TYR A 343 6.97 -11.47 2.27
C TYR A 343 8.27 -10.92 1.70
N PHE A 344 8.67 -11.46 0.55
CA PHE A 344 9.83 -11.02 -0.22
C PHE A 344 9.38 -10.57 -1.61
N VAL A 345 9.79 -9.36 -2.02
CA VAL A 345 9.40 -8.76 -3.30
C VAL A 345 10.64 -8.40 -4.10
N CYS A 346 10.71 -8.79 -5.36
CA CYS A 346 11.78 -8.40 -6.29
C CYS A 346 11.33 -8.53 -7.74
N SER A 347 11.90 -7.69 -8.61
CA SER A 347 11.74 -7.87 -10.05
C SER A 347 12.82 -8.74 -10.65
N GLN A 348 12.49 -9.44 -11.73
CA GLN A 348 13.44 -10.20 -12.53
C GLN A 348 14.48 -9.32 -13.23
N SER A 349 14.21 -8.02 -13.36
CA SER A 349 15.13 -7.06 -14.02
C SER A 349 16.44 -6.90 -13.26
N ASN A 350 16.44 -7.04 -11.93
CA ASN A 350 17.62 -6.93 -11.08
C ASN A 350 18.22 -8.32 -10.78
N LYS A 351 19.01 -8.85 -11.72
CA LYS A 351 19.52 -10.22 -11.65
C LYS A 351 20.28 -10.58 -10.37
N LEU A 352 21.10 -9.67 -9.83
CA LEU A 352 21.87 -9.94 -8.62
C LEU A 352 20.96 -9.98 -7.38
N ASN A 353 20.17 -8.95 -7.17
CA ASN A 353 19.28 -8.86 -6.03
C ASN A 353 18.20 -9.95 -6.06
N PHE A 354 17.74 -10.31 -7.26
CA PHE A 354 16.82 -11.44 -7.44
C PHE A 354 17.44 -12.78 -6.98
N LYS A 355 18.69 -13.03 -7.35
CA LYS A 355 19.44 -14.22 -6.88
C LYS A 355 19.67 -14.19 -5.37
N GLN A 356 20.01 -13.02 -4.81
CA GLN A 356 20.16 -12.85 -3.35
C GLN A 356 18.86 -13.16 -2.63
N MET A 357 17.74 -12.58 -3.06
CA MET A 357 16.42 -12.87 -2.49
C MET A 357 16.10 -14.37 -2.54
N THR A 358 16.30 -15.00 -3.69
CA THR A 358 16.03 -16.43 -3.86
C THR A 358 16.87 -17.27 -2.91
N ALA A 359 18.16 -16.97 -2.79
CA ALA A 359 19.07 -17.67 -1.87
C ALA A 359 18.67 -17.49 -0.40
N GLN A 360 18.23 -16.30 0.02
CA GLN A 360 17.73 -16.09 1.38
C GLN A 360 16.46 -16.89 1.65
N ILE A 361 15.52 -16.91 0.71
CA ILE A 361 14.27 -17.69 0.83
C ILE A 361 14.58 -19.19 0.89
N GLU A 362 15.46 -19.69 0.03
CA GLU A 362 15.88 -21.09 0.07
C GLU A 362 16.53 -21.46 1.40
N SER A 363 17.36 -20.58 1.94
CA SER A 363 18.00 -20.77 3.24
C SER A 363 16.99 -20.80 4.39
N LEU A 364 15.94 -19.98 4.33
CA LEU A 364 14.85 -20.01 5.30
C LEU A 364 14.04 -21.32 5.22
N VAL A 365 13.71 -21.74 4.01
CA VAL A 365 12.89 -22.94 3.78
C VAL A 365 13.64 -24.22 4.15
N LYS A 366 14.92 -24.31 3.85
CA LYS A 366 15.74 -25.50 4.14
C LYS A 366 16.26 -25.51 5.58
N GLY A 367 16.57 -24.35 6.14
CA GLY A 367 17.25 -24.24 7.41
C GLY A 367 18.67 -24.86 7.36
N ASN A 368 19.33 -24.90 8.53
CA ASN A 368 20.59 -25.60 8.73
C ASN A 368 20.58 -26.32 10.09
N THR A 369 19.65 -27.25 10.24
CA THR A 369 19.38 -27.96 11.51
C THR A 369 20.41 -29.07 11.80
N GLU A 370 21.06 -29.59 10.76
CA GLU A 370 22.08 -30.66 10.87
C GLU A 370 23.50 -30.15 11.18
N GLU A 371 23.70 -28.84 11.19
CA GLU A 371 24.98 -28.22 11.53
C GLU A 371 25.42 -28.64 12.94
N LYS A 372 26.67 -29.09 13.07
CA LYS A 372 27.22 -29.56 14.35
C LYS A 372 27.42 -28.42 15.35
N ASN A 373 27.82 -27.26 14.86
CA ASN A 373 27.97 -26.07 15.69
C ASN A 373 26.59 -25.45 15.93
N VAL A 374 26.07 -25.57 17.14
CA VAL A 374 24.74 -25.06 17.52
C VAL A 374 24.57 -23.56 17.27
N HIS A 375 25.64 -22.77 17.29
CA HIS A 375 25.60 -21.34 16.98
C HIS A 375 25.43 -21.03 15.49
N LYS A 376 25.58 -22.03 14.61
CA LYS A 376 25.39 -21.89 13.17
C LYS A 376 24.07 -22.49 12.68
N LYS A 377 23.31 -23.13 13.57
CA LYS A 377 21.99 -23.67 13.23
C LYS A 377 21.02 -22.53 12.91
N THR A 378 20.20 -22.73 11.91
CA THR A 378 19.13 -21.79 11.53
C THR A 378 17.78 -22.46 11.61
N ASN A 379 16.75 -21.67 11.87
CA ASN A 379 15.38 -22.15 11.91
C ASN A 379 14.87 -22.49 10.51
N ILE A 380 13.99 -23.48 10.41
CA ILE A 380 13.18 -23.72 9.21
C ILE A 380 11.94 -22.84 9.31
N SER A 381 11.66 -22.08 8.27
CA SER A 381 10.45 -21.27 8.24
C SER A 381 9.97 -20.99 6.81
N GLY A 382 8.65 -20.77 6.66
CA GLY A 382 8.07 -20.42 5.37
C GLY A 382 8.33 -18.98 4.96
N ALA A 383 8.20 -18.72 3.66
CA ALA A 383 8.25 -17.38 3.08
C ALA A 383 7.30 -17.28 1.87
N THR A 384 6.78 -16.10 1.61
CA THR A 384 6.06 -15.79 0.38
C THR A 384 6.92 -14.91 -0.51
N LYS A 385 7.19 -15.40 -1.72
CA LYS A 385 7.89 -14.65 -2.76
C LYS A 385 6.87 -14.00 -3.68
N VAL A 386 6.99 -12.70 -3.89
CA VAL A 386 6.26 -11.95 -4.91
C VAL A 386 7.30 -11.51 -5.95
N GLU A 387 7.26 -12.14 -7.09
CA GLU A 387 8.20 -11.91 -8.18
C GLU A 387 7.53 -11.06 -9.25
N LEU A 388 8.15 -9.93 -9.58
CA LEU A 388 7.69 -9.00 -10.60
C LEU A 388 8.47 -9.25 -11.90
N LYS A 389 7.78 -9.28 -13.03
CA LYS A 389 8.43 -9.40 -14.34
C LYS A 389 9.40 -8.24 -14.59
N ASP A 390 8.97 -7.04 -14.26
CA ASP A 390 9.71 -5.79 -14.39
C ASP A 390 9.14 -4.75 -13.40
N LEU A 391 9.56 -3.50 -13.51
CA LEU A 391 9.00 -2.38 -12.76
C LEU A 391 8.23 -1.40 -13.66
N SER A 392 7.62 -1.88 -14.76
CA SER A 392 6.75 -1.05 -15.60
C SER A 392 5.53 -0.54 -14.81
N PRO A 393 4.93 0.58 -15.20
CA PRO A 393 3.70 1.08 -14.55
C PRO A 393 2.61 0.03 -14.46
N PHE A 394 2.45 -0.81 -15.48
CA PHE A 394 1.50 -1.91 -15.50
C PHE A 394 1.78 -2.93 -14.37
N THR A 395 3.02 -3.38 -14.24
CA THR A 395 3.43 -4.34 -13.20
C THR A 395 3.26 -3.76 -11.81
N ILE A 396 3.65 -2.51 -11.60
CA ILE A 396 3.50 -1.82 -10.32
C ILE A 396 2.01 -1.61 -9.99
N GLY A 397 1.18 -1.32 -10.98
CA GLY A 397 -0.28 -1.28 -10.81
C GLY A 397 -0.83 -2.61 -10.27
N GLN A 398 -0.36 -3.74 -10.79
CA GLN A 398 -0.74 -5.05 -10.26
C GLN A 398 -0.25 -5.27 -8.82
N LEU A 399 0.99 -4.91 -8.50
CA LEU A 399 1.54 -5.05 -7.15
C LEU A 399 0.74 -4.23 -6.12
N ILE A 400 0.47 -2.97 -6.41
CA ILE A 400 -0.29 -2.07 -5.53
C ILE A 400 -1.71 -2.61 -5.32
N SER A 401 -2.40 -2.97 -6.40
CA SER A 401 -3.76 -3.53 -6.33
C SER A 401 -3.80 -4.87 -5.56
N LEU A 402 -2.79 -5.72 -5.72
CA LEU A 402 -2.67 -6.96 -4.94
C LEU A 402 -2.62 -6.68 -3.44
N TRP A 403 -1.82 -5.69 -3.04
CA TRP A 403 -1.64 -5.33 -1.64
C TRP A 403 -2.89 -4.70 -1.03
N GLU A 404 -3.55 -3.79 -1.76
CA GLU A 404 -4.82 -3.19 -1.36
C GLU A 404 -5.94 -4.23 -1.23
N ASN A 405 -6.08 -5.11 -2.24
CA ASN A 405 -7.12 -6.14 -2.24
C ASN A 405 -6.91 -7.17 -1.13
N LYS A 406 -5.65 -7.60 -0.88
CA LYS A 406 -5.31 -8.42 0.29
C LYS A 406 -5.78 -7.75 1.59
N THR A 407 -5.49 -6.48 1.76
CA THR A 407 -5.87 -5.68 2.93
C THR A 407 -7.40 -5.61 3.10
N ILE A 408 -8.13 -5.46 2.00
CA ILE A 408 -9.60 -5.44 2.01
C ILE A 408 -10.15 -6.84 2.36
N PHE A 409 -9.61 -7.93 1.80
CA PHE A 409 -10.02 -9.28 2.20
C PHE A 409 -9.73 -9.55 3.67
N ASN A 410 -8.61 -9.08 4.23
CA ASN A 410 -8.35 -9.13 5.66
C ASN A 410 -9.48 -8.47 6.46
N SER A 411 -9.93 -7.28 6.05
CA SER A 411 -11.05 -6.60 6.71
C SER A 411 -12.38 -7.34 6.61
N ILE A 412 -12.61 -8.07 5.50
CA ILE A 412 -13.80 -8.91 5.33
C ILE A 412 -13.74 -10.11 6.28
N PHE A 413 -12.58 -10.77 6.44
CA PHE A 413 -12.39 -11.83 7.42
C PHE A 413 -12.65 -11.35 8.84
N TRP A 414 -12.05 -10.23 9.23
CA TRP A 414 -12.18 -9.64 10.57
C TRP A 414 -13.47 -8.87 10.78
N ASN A 415 -14.32 -8.78 9.76
CA ASN A 415 -15.59 -8.03 9.81
C ASN A 415 -15.39 -6.57 10.27
N THR A 416 -14.30 -5.93 9.86
CA THR A 416 -13.94 -4.55 10.25
C THR A 416 -14.12 -3.55 9.10
N ASN A 417 -13.98 -2.24 9.38
CA ASN A 417 -14.01 -1.19 8.36
C ASN A 417 -12.59 -0.85 7.88
N ALA A 418 -12.26 -1.21 6.63
CA ALA A 418 -10.96 -0.89 6.03
C ALA A 418 -10.79 0.59 5.63
N PHE A 419 -11.84 1.40 5.65
CA PHE A 419 -11.91 2.68 4.94
C PHE A 419 -11.98 3.91 5.84
N ASP A 420 -12.05 3.74 7.16
CA ASP A 420 -12.00 4.82 8.15
C ASP A 420 -10.69 4.81 8.96
N GLN A 421 -10.46 5.87 9.76
CA GLN A 421 -9.28 6.01 10.63
C GLN A 421 -9.57 6.87 11.87
N TRP A 422 -10.66 6.60 12.57
CA TRP A 422 -11.11 7.37 13.76
C TRP A 422 -10.05 7.45 14.87
N GLY A 423 -9.15 6.45 14.95
CA GLY A 423 -8.12 6.40 15.97
C GLY A 423 -7.13 7.59 15.97
N VAL A 424 -6.99 8.31 14.85
CA VAL A 424 -6.07 9.46 14.74
C VAL A 424 -6.75 10.81 15.03
N GLU A 425 -8.09 10.86 15.15
CA GLU A 425 -8.81 12.12 15.28
C GLU A 425 -8.58 12.81 16.63
N LEU A 426 -8.51 12.04 17.72
CA LEU A 426 -8.25 12.61 19.05
C LEU A 426 -6.91 13.35 19.12
N GLY A 427 -5.86 12.79 18.50
CA GLY A 427 -4.56 13.44 18.41
C GLY A 427 -4.64 14.78 17.71
N LYS A 428 -5.33 14.86 16.57
CA LYS A 428 -5.54 16.11 15.82
C LYS A 428 -6.29 17.17 16.64
N ILE A 429 -7.39 16.77 17.31
CA ILE A 429 -8.17 17.67 18.17
C ILE A 429 -7.29 18.22 19.29
N ASN A 430 -6.48 17.38 19.93
CA ASN A 430 -5.62 17.80 21.03
C ASN A 430 -4.50 18.74 20.55
N THR A 431 -3.91 18.47 19.37
CA THR A 431 -2.93 19.38 18.75
C THR A 431 -3.55 20.77 18.51
N GLN A 432 -4.75 20.83 17.94
CA GLN A 432 -5.44 22.10 17.69
C GLN A 432 -5.75 22.90 18.97
N LYS A 433 -5.90 22.23 20.13
CA LYS A 433 -6.11 22.92 21.41
C LYS A 433 -4.83 23.50 22.02
N GLN A 434 -3.66 23.05 21.55
CA GLN A 434 -2.36 23.51 22.05
C GLN A 434 -1.75 24.62 21.18
N LEU A 435 -2.28 24.83 19.97
CA LEU A 435 -1.94 25.90 19.04
C LEU A 435 -2.83 27.13 19.26
#